data_0e40b2e1ff744761a3299629b4697559
#
_entry.id   0e40b2e1ff744761a3299629b4697559
#
_cell.length_a   1.000
_cell.length_b   1.000
_cell.length_c   1.000
_cell.angle_alpha   90.00
_cell.angle_beta   90.00
_cell.angle_gamma   90.00
#
_symmetry.space_group_name_H-M   'P 1'
#
loop_
_entity.id
_entity.type
_entity.pdbx_description
1 polymer ?
#
loop_
_entity_poly.entity_id
_entity_poly.type
_entity_poly.pdbx_seq_one_letter_code
_entity_poly.pdbx_strand_id
1 'polypeptide(L)'
;MQAFGESKKEAVKSGTDKEKIFSFNTYKSYWKHIKYFIKYVQEKYPKCTTMKSAKKYVNEWLQKRETEGMSAPTMHLEAKALGKYYGISPDDENYYKPPKRHRENITRSRGDAVRDKHFSKANNDELIKFCKGTGLRRCELNAIKGCDIITKTDIEAEISKLEKIPEEKRTESVEKRLDILKDTRLFDEEYYIHIRRGIGKGGRERYSPIVGKNADQIIERMKDTPNNKKVWEHIHSCADIHSYRGDYATMIYKAHARDIKDIPYDTINRGTGRKMQSEVYHCKKDEVGKKLDKAAMLICSKALGHNRIDVVANNYIRGL
;
A
#
# COMPACT_ATOMS: atom_id res chain seq x y z
N MET A 1 -16.84 -21.62 -0.31
CA MET A 1 -16.19 -20.31 -0.44
C MET A 1 -16.67 -19.70 -1.75
N GLN A 2 -17.66 -18.82 -1.72
CA GLN A 2 -18.07 -18.04 -2.89
C GLN A 2 -17.01 -16.99 -3.18
N ALA A 3 -16.28 -17.14 -4.28
CA ALA A 3 -15.41 -16.12 -4.81
C ALA A 3 -16.07 -15.61 -6.09
N PHE A 4 -16.34 -14.34 -6.18
CA PHE A 4 -16.86 -13.64 -7.35
C PHE A 4 -18.39 -13.71 -7.57
N GLY A 5 -18.94 -12.68 -8.16
CA GLY A 5 -20.36 -12.54 -8.57
C GLY A 5 -21.03 -11.24 -8.12
N GLU A 6 -20.39 -10.48 -7.22
CA GLU A 6 -20.95 -9.25 -6.69
C GLU A 6 -19.80 -8.30 -6.33
N SER A 7 -19.99 -6.99 -6.55
CA SER A 7 -19.01 -6.01 -6.11
C SER A 7 -18.96 -5.93 -4.58
N LYS A 8 -17.79 -5.56 -4.01
CA LYS A 8 -17.70 -5.38 -2.56
C LYS A 8 -18.72 -4.38 -2.01
N LYS A 9 -19.08 -3.37 -2.81
CA LYS A 9 -20.03 -2.31 -2.43
C LYS A 9 -21.47 -2.86 -2.31
N GLU A 10 -21.85 -3.76 -3.22
CA GLU A 10 -23.13 -4.47 -3.18
C GLU A 10 -23.18 -5.47 -2.04
N ALA A 11 -22.11 -6.27 -1.86
CA ALA A 11 -22.03 -7.22 -0.77
C ALA A 11 -22.08 -6.56 0.63
N VAL A 12 -21.50 -5.37 0.80
CA VAL A 12 -21.63 -4.59 2.04
C VAL A 12 -23.08 -4.15 2.25
N LYS A 13 -23.77 -3.71 1.18
CA LYS A 13 -25.19 -3.32 1.27
C LYS A 13 -26.09 -4.50 1.62
N SER A 14 -25.78 -5.70 1.10
CA SER A 14 -26.54 -6.94 1.38
C SER A 14 -26.11 -7.66 2.66
N GLY A 15 -25.09 -7.17 3.36
CA GLY A 15 -24.55 -7.81 4.57
C GLY A 15 -23.75 -9.11 4.32
N THR A 16 -23.47 -9.46 3.06
CA THR A 16 -22.77 -10.71 2.66
C THR A 16 -21.26 -10.53 2.46
N ASP A 17 -20.71 -9.35 2.72
CA ASP A 17 -19.31 -9.03 2.51
C ASP A 17 -18.36 -9.92 3.34
N LYS A 18 -18.80 -10.36 4.51
CA LYS A 18 -18.02 -11.28 5.36
C LYS A 18 -17.89 -12.68 4.77
N GLU A 19 -18.77 -13.08 3.86
CA GLU A 19 -18.79 -14.43 3.28
C GLU A 19 -18.03 -14.54 1.95
N LYS A 20 -17.77 -13.41 1.27
CA LYS A 20 -17.22 -13.38 -0.09
C LYS A 20 -15.74 -12.97 -0.13
N ILE A 21 -15.07 -13.33 -1.23
CA ILE A 21 -13.72 -12.92 -1.56
C ILE A 21 -13.77 -12.05 -2.82
N PHE A 22 -13.33 -10.79 -2.72
CA PHE A 22 -13.45 -9.79 -3.80
C PHE A 22 -12.17 -9.60 -4.62
N SER A 23 -11.09 -10.32 -4.30
CA SER A 23 -9.82 -10.20 -5.00
C SER A 23 -9.29 -11.57 -5.38
N PHE A 24 -8.97 -11.73 -6.68
CA PHE A 24 -8.36 -12.96 -7.17
C PHE A 24 -7.03 -13.29 -6.47
N ASN A 25 -6.25 -12.28 -6.13
CA ASN A 25 -5.00 -12.48 -5.37
C ASN A 25 -5.28 -12.97 -3.93
N THR A 26 -6.33 -12.48 -3.29
CA THR A 26 -6.76 -12.98 -1.98
C THR A 26 -7.21 -14.43 -2.09
N TYR A 27 -7.99 -14.76 -3.12
CA TYR A 27 -8.41 -16.13 -3.40
C TYR A 27 -7.21 -17.06 -3.58
N LYS A 28 -6.25 -16.71 -4.47
CA LYS A 28 -5.02 -17.48 -4.68
C LYS A 28 -4.23 -17.68 -3.39
N SER A 29 -4.12 -16.62 -2.60
CA SER A 29 -3.40 -16.65 -1.33
C SER A 29 -4.08 -17.59 -0.33
N TYR A 30 -5.40 -17.48 -0.17
CA TYR A 30 -6.16 -18.38 0.71
C TYR A 30 -6.06 -19.83 0.27
N TRP A 31 -6.21 -20.07 -1.04
CA TRP A 31 -6.10 -21.41 -1.60
C TRP A 31 -4.71 -22.03 -1.37
N LYS A 32 -3.66 -21.24 -1.49
CA LYS A 32 -2.29 -21.70 -1.18
C LYS A 32 -2.17 -22.18 0.28
N HIS A 33 -2.69 -21.42 1.24
CA HIS A 33 -2.62 -21.78 2.66
C HIS A 33 -3.54 -22.95 3.01
N ILE A 34 -4.70 -23.06 2.37
CA ILE A 34 -5.57 -24.24 2.49
C ILE A 34 -4.86 -25.50 1.98
N LYS A 35 -4.11 -25.44 0.87
CA LYS A 35 -3.32 -26.58 0.37
C LYS A 35 -2.26 -27.03 1.37
N TYR A 36 -1.62 -26.12 2.08
CA TYR A 36 -0.66 -26.49 3.13
C TYR A 36 -1.33 -27.25 4.27
N PHE A 37 -2.50 -26.82 4.68
CA PHE A 37 -3.30 -27.53 5.67
C PHE A 37 -3.74 -28.92 5.17
N ILE A 38 -4.22 -29.02 3.94
CA ILE A 38 -4.60 -30.33 3.33
C ILE A 38 -3.41 -31.29 3.36
N LYS A 39 -2.25 -30.83 2.93
CA LYS A 39 -1.03 -31.65 2.93
C LYS A 39 -0.69 -32.15 4.33
N TYR A 40 -0.73 -31.28 5.32
CA TYR A 40 -0.52 -31.66 6.72
C TYR A 40 -1.51 -32.74 7.20
N VAL A 41 -2.79 -32.58 6.90
CA VAL A 41 -3.82 -33.54 7.29
C VAL A 41 -3.60 -34.88 6.59
N GLN A 42 -3.26 -34.88 5.31
CA GLN A 42 -2.96 -36.12 4.56
C GLN A 42 -1.75 -36.89 5.12
N GLU A 43 -0.71 -36.17 5.50
CA GLU A 43 0.52 -36.74 6.05
C GLU A 43 0.31 -37.29 7.47
N LYS A 44 -0.37 -36.56 8.34
CA LYS A 44 -0.51 -36.91 9.76
C LYS A 44 -1.74 -37.78 10.04
N TYR A 45 -2.79 -37.61 9.27
CA TYR A 45 -4.09 -38.27 9.47
C TYR A 45 -4.60 -38.94 8.18
N PRO A 46 -3.92 -40.01 7.67
CA PRO A 46 -4.26 -40.63 6.36
C PRO A 46 -5.71 -41.11 6.26
N LYS A 47 -6.33 -41.46 7.39
CA LYS A 47 -7.74 -41.87 7.47
C LYS A 47 -8.73 -40.68 7.29
N CYS A 48 -8.25 -39.42 7.35
CA CYS A 48 -9.08 -38.25 7.16
C CYS A 48 -9.17 -37.91 5.66
N THR A 49 -10.18 -38.40 4.98
CA THR A 49 -10.32 -38.29 3.51
C THR A 49 -11.17 -37.12 3.04
N THR A 50 -11.84 -36.36 3.95
CA THR A 50 -12.71 -35.25 3.56
C THR A 50 -12.33 -33.97 4.27
N MET A 51 -12.54 -32.82 3.60
CA MET A 51 -12.35 -31.51 4.20
C MET A 51 -13.28 -31.26 5.41
N LYS A 52 -14.49 -31.83 5.38
CA LYS A 52 -15.43 -31.73 6.51
C LYS A 52 -14.86 -32.38 7.77
N SER A 53 -14.31 -33.58 7.66
CA SER A 53 -13.68 -34.28 8.78
C SER A 53 -12.34 -33.64 9.23
N ALA A 54 -11.65 -32.93 8.32
CA ALA A 54 -10.44 -32.23 8.61
C ALA A 54 -10.63 -30.99 9.50
N LYS A 55 -11.83 -30.43 9.58
CA LYS A 55 -12.14 -29.20 10.36
C LYS A 55 -11.58 -29.26 11.79
N LYS A 56 -11.68 -30.40 12.46
CA LYS A 56 -11.21 -30.59 13.84
C LYS A 56 -9.70 -30.42 14.04
N TYR A 57 -8.90 -30.49 12.97
CA TYR A 57 -7.44 -30.34 13.02
C TYR A 57 -6.95 -28.91 12.72
N VAL A 58 -7.86 -27.97 12.48
CA VAL A 58 -7.49 -26.57 12.11
C VAL A 58 -6.67 -25.92 13.21
N ASN A 59 -7.11 -25.99 14.45
CA ASN A 59 -6.40 -25.34 15.57
C ASN A 59 -5.05 -26.02 15.83
N GLU A 60 -4.99 -27.33 15.74
CA GLU A 60 -3.73 -28.08 15.86
C GLU A 60 -2.71 -27.68 14.78
N TRP A 61 -3.16 -27.57 13.52
CA TRP A 61 -2.32 -27.08 12.43
C TRP A 61 -1.79 -25.69 12.70
N LEU A 62 -2.66 -24.76 13.07
CA LEU A 62 -2.28 -23.38 13.32
C LEU A 62 -1.31 -23.26 14.50
N GLN A 63 -1.53 -24.06 15.57
CA GLN A 63 -0.64 -24.12 16.71
C GLN A 63 0.75 -24.67 16.34
N LYS A 64 0.80 -25.72 15.52
CA LYS A 64 2.05 -26.23 14.95
C LYS A 64 2.79 -25.15 14.16
N ARG A 65 2.09 -24.40 13.32
CA ARG A 65 2.70 -23.32 12.51
C ARG A 65 3.25 -22.20 13.38
N GLU A 66 2.59 -21.88 14.47
CA GLU A 66 3.08 -20.90 15.45
C GLU A 66 4.36 -21.41 16.15
N THR A 67 4.37 -22.66 16.57
CA THR A 67 5.55 -23.32 17.17
C THR A 67 6.73 -23.39 16.19
N GLU A 68 6.47 -23.53 14.89
CA GLU A 68 7.48 -23.45 13.82
C GLU A 68 8.00 -22.02 13.58
N GLY A 69 7.57 -21.04 14.35
CA GLY A 69 8.04 -19.65 14.26
C GLY A 69 7.48 -18.89 13.07
N MET A 70 6.32 -19.27 12.53
CA MET A 70 5.68 -18.52 11.46
C MET A 70 5.34 -17.11 11.89
N SER A 71 5.63 -16.13 11.01
CA SER A 71 5.38 -14.73 11.31
C SER A 71 3.90 -14.44 11.62
N ALA A 72 3.62 -13.54 12.56
CA ALA A 72 2.26 -13.14 12.90
C ALA A 72 1.38 -12.75 11.70
N PRO A 73 1.88 -12.01 10.66
CA PRO A 73 1.11 -11.78 9.44
C PRO A 73 0.73 -13.05 8.68
N THR A 74 1.62 -14.05 8.62
CA THR A 74 1.35 -15.35 8.00
C THR A 74 0.29 -16.10 8.78
N MET A 75 0.42 -16.15 10.11
CA MET A 75 -0.55 -16.78 10.99
C MET A 75 -1.96 -16.16 10.85
N HIS A 76 -2.05 -14.82 10.82
CA HIS A 76 -3.31 -14.13 10.55
C HIS A 76 -3.91 -14.49 9.19
N LEU A 77 -3.08 -14.69 8.16
CA LEU A 77 -3.54 -15.05 6.83
C LEU A 77 -4.04 -16.49 6.78
N GLU A 78 -3.32 -17.43 7.39
CA GLU A 78 -3.71 -18.85 7.47
C GLU A 78 -5.02 -19.02 8.28
N ALA A 79 -5.11 -18.41 9.45
CA ALA A 79 -6.34 -18.44 10.26
C ALA A 79 -7.54 -17.86 9.50
N LYS A 80 -7.37 -16.74 8.80
CA LYS A 80 -8.42 -16.16 7.95
C LYS A 80 -8.80 -17.05 6.77
N ALA A 81 -7.84 -17.72 6.14
CA ALA A 81 -8.11 -18.61 5.01
C ALA A 81 -8.94 -19.80 5.45
N LEU A 82 -8.55 -20.46 6.53
CA LEU A 82 -9.25 -21.61 7.09
C LEU A 82 -10.58 -21.23 7.74
N GLY A 83 -10.62 -20.12 8.49
CA GLY A 83 -11.87 -19.57 9.02
C GLY A 83 -12.89 -19.28 7.92
N LYS A 84 -12.43 -18.63 6.82
CA LYS A 84 -13.29 -18.36 5.66
C LYS A 84 -13.78 -19.64 4.97
N TYR A 85 -12.93 -20.64 4.88
CA TYR A 85 -13.30 -21.93 4.27
C TYR A 85 -14.35 -22.69 5.09
N TYR A 86 -14.18 -22.71 6.42
CA TYR A 86 -15.05 -23.45 7.34
C TYR A 86 -16.21 -22.64 7.94
N GLY A 87 -16.38 -21.40 7.53
CA GLY A 87 -17.42 -20.50 8.04
C GLY A 87 -17.22 -20.11 9.52
N ILE A 88 -15.97 -20.12 10.00
CA ILE A 88 -15.64 -19.71 11.38
C ILE A 88 -15.32 -18.23 11.41
N SER A 89 -16.11 -17.44 12.14
CA SER A 89 -15.89 -16.00 12.31
C SER A 89 -14.69 -15.73 13.23
N PRO A 90 -13.94 -14.63 13.01
CA PRO A 90 -12.94 -14.16 14.00
C PRO A 90 -13.48 -13.90 15.41
N ASP A 91 -14.80 -13.68 15.52
CA ASP A 91 -15.49 -13.47 16.80
C ASP A 91 -15.93 -14.78 17.49
N ASP A 92 -15.82 -15.90 16.79
CA ASP A 92 -16.12 -17.23 17.31
C ASP A 92 -15.12 -17.68 18.40
N GLU A 93 -15.58 -18.36 19.43
CA GLU A 93 -14.71 -18.95 20.45
C GLU A 93 -13.73 -19.97 19.87
N ASN A 94 -14.19 -20.72 18.87
CA ASN A 94 -13.40 -21.72 18.16
C ASN A 94 -12.43 -21.14 17.12
N TYR A 95 -12.41 -19.81 16.93
CA TYR A 95 -11.47 -19.16 16.02
C TYR A 95 -10.08 -19.10 16.65
N TYR A 96 -9.08 -19.66 15.99
CA TYR A 96 -7.70 -19.55 16.40
C TYR A 96 -7.28 -18.08 16.49
N LYS A 97 -6.77 -17.65 17.65
CA LYS A 97 -6.31 -16.28 17.89
C LYS A 97 -4.83 -16.15 17.52
N PRO A 98 -4.51 -15.66 16.29
CA PRO A 98 -3.12 -15.50 15.88
C PRO A 98 -2.35 -14.54 16.79
N PRO A 99 -1.02 -14.69 16.92
CA PRO A 99 -0.19 -13.81 17.76
C PRO A 99 -0.29 -12.36 17.28
N LYS A 100 -0.13 -11.42 18.19
CA LYS A 100 -0.18 -9.98 17.87
C LYS A 100 0.94 -9.62 16.89
N ARG A 101 0.63 -8.73 15.97
CA ARG A 101 1.61 -8.20 15.01
C ARG A 101 2.42 -7.11 15.70
N HIS A 102 3.71 -7.34 15.83
CA HIS A 102 4.66 -6.35 16.33
C HIS A 102 5.36 -5.68 15.15
N ARG A 103 5.44 -4.36 15.21
CA ARG A 103 5.96 -3.56 14.10
C ARG A 103 7.48 -3.66 13.96
N GLU A 104 8.18 -3.80 15.07
CA GLU A 104 9.62 -4.05 15.14
C GLU A 104 10.03 -5.31 14.36
N ASN A 105 9.16 -6.31 14.28
CA ASN A 105 9.41 -7.56 13.57
C ASN A 105 9.14 -7.47 12.05
N ILE A 106 8.73 -6.30 11.54
CA ILE A 106 8.50 -6.12 10.10
C ILE A 106 9.80 -5.72 9.42
N THR A 107 10.46 -6.67 8.77
CA THR A 107 11.57 -6.39 7.87
C THR A 107 11.05 -5.79 6.56
N ARG A 108 11.53 -4.60 6.20
CA ARG A 108 11.20 -3.95 4.92
C ARG A 108 12.06 -4.47 3.78
N SER A 109 13.33 -4.68 4.06
CA SER A 109 14.29 -5.25 3.13
C SER A 109 14.17 -6.77 3.12
N ARG A 110 14.34 -7.35 1.94
CA ARG A 110 14.30 -8.81 1.75
C ARG A 110 15.62 -9.49 2.12
N GLY A 111 16.58 -8.76 2.66
CA GLY A 111 17.93 -9.27 2.89
C GLY A 111 18.69 -9.55 1.57
N ASP A 112 19.96 -9.23 1.53
CA ASP A 112 20.73 -9.22 0.28
C ASP A 112 20.98 -10.60 -0.35
N ALA A 113 20.80 -11.68 0.40
CA ALA A 113 21.44 -12.94 0.00
C ALA A 113 20.51 -14.06 -0.49
N VAL A 114 19.23 -14.03 -0.20
CA VAL A 114 18.43 -15.26 -0.28
C VAL A 114 17.59 -15.38 -1.56
N ARG A 115 17.37 -14.28 -2.30
CA ARG A 115 16.37 -14.29 -3.37
C ARG A 115 16.91 -14.29 -4.78
N ASP A 116 18.01 -13.61 -5.04
CA ASP A 116 18.60 -13.62 -6.37
C ASP A 116 20.11 -13.37 -6.27
N LYS A 117 20.87 -14.40 -6.54
CA LYS A 117 22.35 -14.35 -6.56
C LYS A 117 22.90 -13.41 -7.65
N HIS A 118 22.05 -13.03 -8.61
CA HIS A 118 22.45 -12.20 -9.74
C HIS A 118 22.02 -10.74 -9.61
N PHE A 119 21.35 -10.33 -8.51
CA PHE A 119 21.00 -8.93 -8.31
C PHE A 119 22.23 -8.12 -7.92
N SER A 120 22.60 -7.19 -8.79
CA SER A 120 23.63 -6.18 -8.53
C SER A 120 22.99 -4.81 -8.38
N LYS A 121 23.20 -4.16 -7.24
CA LYS A 121 22.75 -2.77 -7.02
C LYS A 121 23.42 -1.82 -8.01
N ALA A 122 24.71 -2.04 -8.34
CA ALA A 122 25.42 -1.22 -9.32
C ALA A 122 24.79 -1.32 -10.72
N ASN A 123 24.48 -2.54 -11.19
CA ASN A 123 23.86 -2.75 -12.48
C ASN A 123 22.41 -2.26 -12.56
N ASN A 124 21.77 -2.02 -11.42
CA ASN A 124 20.40 -1.52 -11.31
C ASN A 124 20.33 -0.13 -10.66
N ASP A 125 21.43 0.60 -10.63
CA ASP A 125 21.54 1.90 -9.95
C ASP A 125 20.55 2.92 -10.51
N GLU A 126 20.40 3.00 -11.82
CA GLU A 126 19.43 3.87 -12.48
C GLU A 126 17.98 3.54 -12.07
N LEU A 127 17.61 2.26 -12.06
CA LEU A 127 16.30 1.81 -11.59
C LEU A 127 16.07 2.16 -10.12
N ILE A 128 17.08 1.99 -9.28
CA ILE A 128 17.02 2.31 -7.85
C ILE A 128 16.80 3.81 -7.65
N LYS A 129 17.59 4.65 -8.34
CA LYS A 129 17.44 6.11 -8.33
C LYS A 129 16.06 6.55 -8.80
N PHE A 130 15.62 5.98 -9.91
CA PHE A 130 14.28 6.24 -10.45
C PHE A 130 13.17 5.89 -9.43
N CYS A 131 13.24 4.73 -8.80
CA CYS A 131 12.27 4.33 -7.79
C CYS A 131 12.27 5.22 -6.56
N LYS A 132 13.45 5.68 -6.12
CA LYS A 132 13.60 6.59 -4.99
C LYS A 132 13.13 8.00 -5.29
N GLY A 133 13.21 8.45 -6.53
CA GLY A 133 12.74 9.77 -6.96
C GLY A 133 11.27 9.85 -7.37
N THR A 134 10.61 8.71 -7.58
CA THR A 134 9.22 8.67 -8.09
C THR A 134 8.24 7.93 -7.18
N GLY A 135 8.73 7.10 -6.27
CA GLY A 135 7.90 6.34 -5.34
C GLY A 135 6.90 5.38 -6.00
N LEU A 136 7.12 4.94 -7.23
CA LEU A 136 6.20 4.07 -7.96
C LEU A 136 6.18 2.64 -7.38
N ARG A 137 5.03 1.96 -7.53
CA ARG A 137 4.91 0.52 -7.26
C ARG A 137 5.44 -0.30 -8.42
N ARG A 138 5.81 -1.56 -8.18
CA ARG A 138 6.28 -2.46 -9.25
C ARG A 138 5.30 -2.56 -10.43
N CYS A 139 4.00 -2.65 -10.19
CA CYS A 139 3.02 -2.70 -11.26
C CYS A 139 2.95 -1.39 -12.07
N GLU A 140 3.15 -0.26 -11.41
CA GLU A 140 3.19 1.06 -12.04
C GLU A 140 4.47 1.19 -12.90
N LEU A 141 5.64 0.84 -12.37
CA LEU A 141 6.90 0.79 -13.10
C LEU A 141 6.84 -0.08 -14.36
N ASN A 142 6.16 -1.23 -14.30
CA ASN A 142 5.98 -2.12 -15.45
C ASN A 142 5.06 -1.55 -16.53
N ALA A 143 4.31 -0.49 -16.24
CA ALA A 143 3.26 0.03 -17.11
C ALA A 143 3.50 1.46 -17.62
N ILE A 144 4.34 2.25 -16.94
CA ILE A 144 4.64 3.62 -17.36
C ILE A 144 5.34 3.66 -18.70
N LYS A 145 5.02 4.68 -19.49
CA LYS A 145 5.53 4.96 -20.84
C LYS A 145 6.15 6.36 -20.90
N GLY A 146 6.88 6.65 -21.97
CA GLY A 146 7.44 7.98 -22.19
C GLY A 146 6.41 9.10 -22.13
N CYS A 147 5.21 8.87 -22.65
CA CYS A 147 4.11 9.86 -22.60
C CYS A 147 3.52 10.12 -21.20
N ASP A 148 3.93 9.38 -20.19
CA ASP A 148 3.37 9.56 -18.83
C ASP A 148 4.11 10.64 -18.01
N ILE A 149 5.13 11.30 -18.55
CA ILE A 149 5.70 12.51 -17.96
C ILE A 149 4.85 13.73 -18.34
N ILE A 150 4.59 14.59 -17.36
CA ILE A 150 3.79 15.80 -17.54
C ILE A 150 4.36 16.94 -16.69
N THR A 151 4.22 18.19 -17.17
CA THR A 151 4.67 19.37 -16.44
C THR A 151 3.57 19.92 -15.54
N LYS A 152 3.97 20.68 -14.52
CA LYS A 152 3.04 21.43 -13.66
C LYS A 152 2.21 22.41 -14.46
N THR A 153 2.83 23.07 -15.47
CA THR A 153 2.17 23.99 -16.39
C THR A 153 1.03 23.30 -17.17
N ASP A 154 1.25 22.10 -17.69
CA ASP A 154 0.22 21.36 -18.41
C ASP A 154 -0.93 20.96 -17.48
N ILE A 155 -0.61 20.58 -16.24
CA ILE A 155 -1.62 20.23 -15.22
C ILE A 155 -2.47 21.46 -14.88
N GLU A 156 -1.87 22.63 -14.64
CA GLU A 156 -2.59 23.86 -14.34
C GLU A 156 -3.44 24.35 -15.54
N ALA A 157 -2.96 24.15 -16.76
CA ALA A 157 -3.76 24.41 -17.95
C ALA A 157 -5.02 23.52 -18.02
N GLU A 158 -4.89 22.23 -17.68
CA GLU A 158 -6.04 21.33 -17.61
C GLU A 158 -7.01 21.74 -16.48
N ILE A 159 -6.50 22.07 -15.29
CA ILE A 159 -7.33 22.59 -14.17
C ILE A 159 -8.11 23.80 -14.63
N SER A 160 -7.43 24.79 -15.23
CA SER A 160 -8.05 26.03 -15.71
C SER A 160 -9.15 25.78 -16.75
N LYS A 161 -8.95 24.77 -17.61
CA LYS A 161 -9.96 24.36 -18.60
C LYS A 161 -11.18 23.74 -17.92
N LEU A 162 -10.98 22.88 -16.94
CA LEU A 162 -12.09 22.22 -16.23
C LEU A 162 -12.84 23.18 -15.30
N GLU A 163 -12.15 24.13 -14.69
CA GLU A 163 -12.75 25.15 -13.83
C GLU A 163 -13.64 26.16 -14.57
N LYS A 164 -13.44 26.32 -15.90
CA LYS A 164 -14.37 27.10 -16.74
C LYS A 164 -15.75 26.47 -16.89
N ILE A 165 -15.90 25.17 -16.61
CA ILE A 165 -17.20 24.52 -16.59
C ILE A 165 -17.94 25.00 -15.32
N PRO A 166 -19.12 25.61 -15.43
CA PRO A 166 -19.92 26.03 -14.29
C PRO A 166 -20.13 24.87 -13.29
N GLU A 167 -20.06 25.15 -12.00
CA GLU A 167 -20.06 24.13 -10.95
C GLU A 167 -21.30 23.23 -11.05
N GLU A 168 -22.47 23.82 -11.32
CA GLU A 168 -23.74 23.12 -11.49
C GLU A 168 -23.79 22.19 -12.73
N LYS A 169 -22.86 22.36 -13.68
CA LYS A 169 -22.75 21.54 -14.90
C LYS A 169 -21.62 20.49 -14.80
N ARG A 170 -20.85 20.49 -13.72
CA ARG A 170 -19.77 19.53 -13.54
C ARG A 170 -20.34 18.16 -13.18
N THR A 171 -19.95 17.17 -13.94
CA THR A 171 -20.25 15.77 -13.60
C THR A 171 -19.36 15.30 -12.45
N GLU A 172 -19.77 14.26 -11.73
CA GLU A 172 -18.95 13.61 -10.70
C GLU A 172 -17.57 13.20 -11.22
N SER A 173 -17.46 12.86 -12.50
CA SER A 173 -16.19 12.53 -13.15
C SER A 173 -15.26 13.74 -13.29
N VAL A 174 -15.80 14.91 -13.63
CA VAL A 174 -15.07 16.17 -13.72
C VAL A 174 -14.57 16.61 -12.35
N GLU A 175 -15.43 16.57 -11.34
CA GLU A 175 -15.02 16.90 -9.95
C GLU A 175 -13.91 15.98 -9.45
N LYS A 176 -14.03 14.67 -9.64
CA LYS A 176 -12.96 13.72 -9.28
C LYS A 176 -11.66 13.99 -10.05
N ARG A 177 -11.75 14.40 -11.30
CA ARG A 177 -10.58 14.75 -12.09
C ARG A 177 -9.91 16.01 -11.55
N LEU A 178 -10.70 17.04 -11.24
CA LEU A 178 -10.22 18.28 -10.61
C LEU A 178 -9.54 18.00 -9.27
N ASP A 179 -10.12 17.17 -8.41
CA ASP A 179 -9.53 16.82 -7.12
C ASP A 179 -8.14 16.19 -7.29
N ILE A 180 -8.00 15.27 -8.26
CA ILE A 180 -6.73 14.58 -8.53
C ILE A 180 -5.67 15.58 -9.06
N LEU A 181 -6.06 16.48 -9.95
CA LEU A 181 -5.17 17.50 -10.51
C LEU A 181 -4.76 18.51 -9.43
N LYS A 182 -5.71 18.99 -8.61
CA LYS A 182 -5.46 19.94 -7.51
C LYS A 182 -4.54 19.37 -6.43
N ASP A 183 -4.49 18.06 -6.25
CA ASP A 183 -3.53 17.43 -5.35
C ASP A 183 -2.06 17.76 -5.72
N THR A 184 -1.77 18.09 -6.99
CA THR A 184 -0.42 18.49 -7.43
C THR A 184 0.02 19.85 -6.89
N ARG A 185 -0.92 20.71 -6.50
CA ARG A 185 -0.64 22.01 -5.88
C ARG A 185 0.00 21.90 -4.48
N LEU A 186 0.00 20.70 -3.90
CA LEU A 186 0.69 20.40 -2.65
C LEU A 186 2.21 20.26 -2.82
N PHE A 187 2.73 20.33 -4.05
CA PHE A 187 4.13 20.09 -4.39
C PHE A 187 4.67 21.24 -5.22
N ASP A 188 5.97 21.53 -5.04
CA ASP A 188 6.66 22.60 -5.77
C ASP A 188 7.34 22.11 -7.05
N GLU A 189 7.39 20.78 -7.26
CA GLU A 189 8.06 20.16 -8.39
C GLU A 189 7.41 20.54 -9.72
N GLU A 190 8.26 20.70 -10.76
CA GLU A 190 7.84 21.03 -12.11
C GLU A 190 7.35 19.81 -12.90
N TYR A 191 7.89 18.61 -12.62
CA TYR A 191 7.60 17.38 -13.37
C TYR A 191 6.96 16.32 -12.51
N TYR A 192 5.97 15.64 -13.12
CA TYR A 192 5.20 14.56 -12.50
C TYR A 192 5.14 13.35 -13.42
N ILE A 193 4.99 12.17 -12.82
CA ILE A 193 4.59 10.96 -13.55
C ILE A 193 3.09 10.77 -13.36
N HIS A 194 2.34 10.76 -14.45
CA HIS A 194 0.92 10.46 -14.48
C HIS A 194 0.70 8.95 -14.40
N ILE A 195 0.21 8.49 -13.27
CA ILE A 195 -0.21 7.10 -13.09
C ILE A 195 -1.66 6.99 -13.49
N ARG A 196 -1.89 6.51 -14.71
CA ARG A 196 -3.22 6.39 -15.31
C ARG A 196 -4.12 5.45 -14.53
N ARG A 197 -5.42 5.68 -14.65
CA ARG A 197 -6.45 4.82 -14.05
C ARG A 197 -6.27 3.36 -14.49
N GLY A 198 -6.41 2.43 -13.55
CA GLY A 198 -6.29 0.98 -13.80
C GLY A 198 -4.89 0.40 -13.61
N ILE A 199 -3.82 1.21 -13.68
CA ILE A 199 -2.43 0.72 -13.54
C ILE A 199 -2.07 0.42 -12.08
N GLY A 200 -2.42 1.32 -11.16
CA GLY A 200 -2.08 1.21 -9.75
C GLY A 200 -2.96 0.24 -8.98
N LYS A 201 -2.52 -0.18 -7.79
CA LYS A 201 -3.33 -0.98 -6.86
C LYS A 201 -4.63 -0.23 -6.51
N GLY A 202 -5.76 -0.84 -6.82
CA GLY A 202 -7.09 -0.23 -6.63
C GLY A 202 -7.51 0.68 -7.79
N GLY A 203 -6.77 0.70 -8.89
CA GLY A 203 -7.13 1.40 -10.13
C GLY A 203 -7.11 2.93 -10.05
N ARG A 204 -6.52 3.49 -9.00
CA ARG A 204 -6.54 4.95 -8.77
C ARG A 204 -5.55 5.67 -9.66
N GLU A 205 -6.02 6.72 -10.26
CA GLU A 205 -5.23 7.70 -10.96
C GLU A 205 -4.56 8.66 -9.98
N ARG A 206 -3.35 9.11 -10.29
CA ARG A 206 -2.64 10.16 -9.56
C ARG A 206 -1.48 10.71 -10.35
N TYR A 207 -0.94 11.82 -9.88
CA TYR A 207 0.32 12.40 -10.31
C TYR A 207 1.37 12.23 -9.20
N SER A 208 2.50 11.61 -9.53
CA SER A 208 3.61 11.41 -8.59
C SER A 208 4.69 12.44 -8.89
N PRO A 209 5.01 13.39 -7.98
CA PRO A 209 6.08 14.35 -8.23
C PRO A 209 7.43 13.64 -8.37
N ILE A 210 8.28 14.15 -9.25
CA ILE A 210 9.66 13.66 -9.44
C ILE A 210 10.55 14.49 -8.52
N VAL A 211 11.12 13.87 -7.49
CA VAL A 211 11.82 14.58 -6.41
C VAL A 211 13.25 14.09 -6.19
N GLY A 212 14.05 14.93 -5.53
CA GLY A 212 15.37 14.59 -5.04
C GLY A 212 16.49 14.78 -6.07
N LYS A 213 17.73 14.51 -5.63
CA LYS A 213 18.94 14.85 -6.37
C LYS A 213 19.11 14.17 -7.74
N ASN A 214 18.32 13.15 -8.03
CA ASN A 214 18.37 12.43 -9.32
C ASN A 214 17.17 12.81 -10.21
N ALA A 215 16.45 13.90 -9.91
CA ALA A 215 15.27 14.31 -10.67
C ALA A 215 15.57 14.50 -12.16
N ASP A 216 16.66 15.20 -12.50
CA ASP A 216 17.05 15.45 -13.89
C ASP A 216 17.28 14.17 -14.69
N GLN A 217 17.98 13.19 -14.11
CA GLN A 217 18.21 11.87 -14.74
C GLN A 217 16.90 11.12 -14.98
N ILE A 218 15.93 11.25 -14.06
CA ILE A 218 14.61 10.62 -14.19
C ILE A 218 13.82 11.30 -15.29
N ILE A 219 13.83 12.63 -15.34
CA ILE A 219 13.15 13.43 -16.37
C ILE A 219 13.73 13.14 -17.76
N GLU A 220 15.05 13.12 -17.88
CA GLU A 220 15.76 12.78 -19.12
C GLU A 220 15.35 11.39 -19.62
N ARG A 221 15.45 10.35 -18.76
CA ARG A 221 15.03 9.00 -19.11
C ARG A 221 13.57 8.93 -19.58
N MET A 222 12.67 9.67 -18.91
CA MET A 222 11.26 9.71 -19.33
C MET A 222 11.09 10.37 -20.70
N LYS A 223 11.79 11.49 -20.95
CA LYS A 223 11.74 12.23 -22.23
C LYS A 223 12.38 11.47 -23.38
N ASP A 224 13.47 10.76 -23.14
CA ASP A 224 14.17 9.95 -24.14
C ASP A 224 13.41 8.67 -24.50
N THR A 225 12.47 8.26 -23.64
CA THR A 225 11.64 7.10 -23.94
C THR A 225 10.53 7.49 -24.93
N PRO A 226 10.41 6.81 -26.09
CA PRO A 226 9.32 7.08 -27.03
C PRO A 226 7.94 6.98 -26.36
N ASN A 227 7.01 7.85 -26.74
CA ASN A 227 5.70 8.02 -26.11
C ASN A 227 4.91 6.72 -25.90
N ASN A 228 5.00 5.78 -26.83
CA ASN A 228 4.27 4.51 -26.78
C ASN A 228 5.07 3.36 -26.17
N LYS A 229 6.36 3.56 -25.86
CA LYS A 229 7.24 2.54 -25.28
C LYS A 229 7.23 2.60 -23.76
N LYS A 230 7.48 1.45 -23.14
CA LYS A 230 7.68 1.36 -21.68
C LYS A 230 9.01 1.98 -21.28
N VAL A 231 9.04 2.69 -20.18
CA VAL A 231 10.28 3.25 -19.60
C VAL A 231 11.20 2.12 -19.10
N TRP A 232 10.59 1.03 -18.61
CA TRP A 232 11.29 -0.16 -18.15
C TRP A 232 10.71 -1.40 -18.82
N GLU A 233 11.49 -2.06 -19.66
CA GLU A 233 11.08 -3.33 -20.26
C GLU A 233 11.16 -4.46 -19.24
N HIS A 234 12.21 -4.44 -18.43
CA HIS A 234 12.43 -5.43 -17.38
C HIS A 234 12.73 -4.78 -16.02
N ILE A 235 12.07 -5.27 -14.98
CA ILE A 235 12.34 -4.88 -13.60
C ILE A 235 12.77 -6.13 -12.84
N HIS A 236 14.02 -6.13 -12.40
CA HIS A 236 14.61 -7.24 -11.68
C HIS A 236 13.74 -7.71 -10.50
N SER A 237 13.48 -9.00 -10.39
CA SER A 237 12.55 -9.55 -9.40
C SER A 237 12.93 -9.24 -7.95
N CYS A 238 14.24 -9.16 -7.68
CA CYS A 238 14.80 -8.88 -6.37
C CYS A 238 14.95 -7.41 -6.01
N ALA A 239 14.69 -6.48 -6.96
CA ALA A 239 14.67 -5.06 -6.64
C ALA A 239 13.65 -4.79 -5.53
N ASP A 240 14.07 -4.19 -4.41
CA ASP A 240 13.20 -3.89 -3.27
C ASP A 240 12.43 -2.57 -3.47
N ILE A 241 11.55 -2.58 -4.49
CA ILE A 241 10.73 -1.42 -4.86
C ILE A 241 9.97 -0.84 -3.66
N HIS A 242 9.58 -1.69 -2.70
CA HIS A 242 8.84 -1.21 -1.55
C HIS A 242 9.72 -0.42 -0.57
N SER A 243 10.98 -0.82 -0.40
CA SER A 243 11.96 -0.05 0.39
C SER A 243 12.25 1.29 -0.29
N TYR A 244 12.53 1.31 -1.59
CA TYR A 244 12.80 2.55 -2.35
C TYR A 244 11.62 3.52 -2.29
N ARG A 245 10.41 3.00 -2.33
CA ARG A 245 9.19 3.80 -2.11
C ARG A 245 9.09 4.32 -0.66
N GLY A 246 9.65 3.63 0.31
CA GLY A 246 9.80 4.12 1.69
C GLY A 246 10.79 5.29 1.77
N ASP A 247 11.91 5.22 1.04
CA ASP A 247 12.89 6.31 0.95
C ASP A 247 12.26 7.57 0.31
N TYR A 248 11.52 7.40 -0.79
CA TYR A 248 10.74 8.46 -1.42
C TYR A 248 9.76 9.12 -0.43
N ALA A 249 8.99 8.31 0.29
CA ALA A 249 8.02 8.81 1.26
C ALA A 249 8.68 9.59 2.39
N THR A 250 9.84 9.11 2.85
CA THR A 250 10.63 9.78 3.89
C THR A 250 11.18 11.11 3.41
N MET A 251 11.61 11.18 2.15
CA MET A 251 12.10 12.43 1.54
C MET A 251 10.98 13.48 1.43
N ILE A 252 9.82 13.10 0.89
CA ILE A 252 8.64 13.98 0.82
C ILE A 252 8.24 14.44 2.24
N TYR A 253 8.15 13.53 3.19
CA TYR A 253 7.77 13.90 4.55
C TYR A 253 8.74 14.92 5.16
N LYS A 254 10.04 14.67 5.05
CA LYS A 254 11.07 15.59 5.61
C LYS A 254 11.06 16.96 4.95
N ALA A 255 10.74 17.05 3.66
CA ALA A 255 10.69 18.32 2.95
C ALA A 255 9.50 19.20 3.41
N HIS A 256 8.42 18.60 3.90
CA HIS A 256 7.20 19.32 4.25
C HIS A 256 6.87 19.33 5.76
N ALA A 257 7.60 18.54 6.57
CA ALA A 257 7.29 18.42 8.00
C ALA A 257 7.75 19.65 8.78
N ARG A 258 6.83 20.21 9.55
CA ARG A 258 7.11 21.23 10.57
C ARG A 258 7.71 20.57 11.81
N ASP A 259 8.48 21.34 12.60
CA ASP A 259 8.85 20.89 13.94
C ASP A 259 7.57 20.74 14.79
N ILE A 260 7.46 19.63 15.50
CA ILE A 260 6.27 19.31 16.31
C ILE A 260 5.98 20.39 17.38
N LYS A 261 7.04 21.06 17.87
CA LYS A 261 6.89 22.15 18.86
C LYS A 261 6.26 23.42 18.26
N ASP A 262 6.42 23.62 16.95
CA ASP A 262 5.89 24.80 16.26
C ASP A 262 4.42 24.62 15.84
N ILE A 263 3.88 23.39 15.95
CA ILE A 263 2.47 23.11 15.68
C ILE A 263 1.64 23.59 16.89
N PRO A 264 0.62 24.44 16.67
CA PRO A 264 -0.14 25.03 17.76
C PRO A 264 -1.01 24.01 18.52
N TYR A 265 -1.25 24.30 19.79
CA TYR A 265 -2.27 23.64 20.59
C TYR A 265 -3.62 24.33 20.31
N ASP A 266 -4.43 23.71 19.47
CA ASP A 266 -5.64 24.28 18.88
C ASP A 266 -6.95 23.63 19.39
N THR A 267 -6.86 22.58 20.19
CA THR A 267 -8.01 21.86 20.71
C THR A 267 -7.85 21.54 22.19
N ILE A 268 -8.97 21.21 22.83
CA ILE A 268 -9.00 20.73 24.20
C ILE A 268 -9.61 19.32 24.21
N ASN A 269 -8.94 18.37 24.83
CA ASN A 269 -9.48 17.04 25.06
C ASN A 269 -10.63 17.12 26.06
N ARG A 270 -11.84 16.83 25.62
CA ARG A 270 -13.07 16.95 26.43
C ARG A 270 -13.07 16.00 27.64
N GLY A 271 -12.38 14.87 27.58
CA GLY A 271 -12.32 13.90 28.68
C GLY A 271 -11.27 14.25 29.75
N THR A 272 -10.17 14.94 29.37
CA THR A 272 -9.05 15.23 30.28
C THR A 272 -8.83 16.71 30.53
N GLY A 273 -9.50 17.61 29.80
CA GLY A 273 -9.30 19.07 29.85
C GLY A 273 -7.94 19.55 29.35
N ARG A 274 -7.10 18.67 28.81
CA ARG A 274 -5.75 19.01 28.36
C ARG A 274 -5.75 19.61 26.96
N LYS A 275 -4.89 20.62 26.76
CA LYS A 275 -4.62 21.16 25.42
C LYS A 275 -4.03 20.09 24.52
N MET A 276 -4.49 20.06 23.26
CA MET A 276 -4.06 19.11 22.24
C MET A 276 -3.71 19.81 20.94
N GLN A 277 -2.84 19.20 20.18
CA GLN A 277 -2.47 19.59 18.81
C GLN A 277 -3.25 18.71 17.82
N SER A 278 -4.29 19.25 17.16
CA SER A 278 -5.12 18.47 16.24
C SER A 278 -4.34 18.03 15.00
N GLU A 279 -3.33 18.81 14.59
CA GLU A 279 -2.47 18.51 13.43
C GLU A 279 -1.27 17.61 13.75
N VAL A 280 -1.16 17.12 14.98
CA VAL A 280 -0.13 16.13 15.35
C VAL A 280 -0.71 14.71 15.34
N TYR A 281 -0.07 13.82 14.60
CA TYR A 281 -0.37 12.39 14.60
C TYR A 281 0.46 11.69 15.67
N HIS A 282 -0.21 11.07 16.63
CA HIS A 282 0.42 10.24 17.64
C HIS A 282 0.49 8.79 17.12
N CYS A 283 1.71 8.28 16.97
CA CYS A 283 1.92 6.89 16.60
C CYS A 283 1.39 5.96 17.68
N LYS A 284 0.66 4.94 17.25
CA LYS A 284 0.09 3.90 18.11
C LYS A 284 0.90 2.63 17.98
N LYS A 285 0.75 1.73 18.93
CA LYS A 285 1.42 0.41 18.98
C LYS A 285 2.93 0.55 19.21
N ASP A 286 3.72 0.08 18.25
CA ASP A 286 5.16 -0.16 18.39
C ASP A 286 6.03 1.12 18.48
N GLU A 287 5.50 2.25 18.03
CA GLU A 287 6.19 3.56 18.13
C GLU A 287 5.41 4.51 19.05
N VAL A 288 4.87 3.98 20.15
CA VAL A 288 4.13 4.76 21.13
C VAL A 288 4.97 5.96 21.60
N GLY A 289 4.35 7.14 21.60
CA GLY A 289 5.01 8.39 21.97
C GLY A 289 5.62 9.17 20.80
N LYS A 290 5.88 8.55 19.65
CA LYS A 290 6.34 9.25 18.46
C LYS A 290 5.23 10.13 17.88
N LYS A 291 5.60 11.36 17.55
CA LYS A 291 4.72 12.36 16.98
C LYS A 291 5.13 12.69 15.55
N LEU A 292 4.15 12.89 14.67
CA LEU A 292 4.36 13.22 13.26
C LEU A 292 3.42 14.35 12.85
N ASP A 293 3.88 15.21 11.93
CA ASP A 293 3.05 16.27 11.34
C ASP A 293 2.01 15.68 10.39
N LYS A 294 0.72 15.88 10.68
CA LYS A 294 -0.37 15.37 9.84
C LYS A 294 -0.40 16.00 8.46
N ALA A 295 -0.06 17.27 8.32
CA ALA A 295 -0.05 17.97 7.03
C ALA A 295 1.01 17.33 6.11
N ALA A 296 2.24 17.16 6.58
CA ALA A 296 3.28 16.48 5.83
C ALA A 296 2.94 15.03 5.51
N MET A 297 2.28 14.32 6.44
CA MET A 297 1.79 12.95 6.18
C MET A 297 0.72 12.91 5.10
N LEU A 298 -0.16 13.93 5.02
CA LEU A 298 -1.18 14.03 3.98
C LEU A 298 -0.53 14.24 2.61
N ILE A 299 0.41 15.16 2.50
CA ILE A 299 1.19 15.41 1.28
C ILE A 299 1.86 14.10 0.81
N CYS A 300 2.58 13.45 1.72
CA CYS A 300 3.20 12.16 1.44
C CYS A 300 2.16 11.08 1.01
N SER A 301 1.00 11.04 1.64
CA SER A 301 -0.09 10.13 1.31
C SER A 301 -0.61 10.36 -0.12
N LYS A 302 -0.75 11.61 -0.53
CA LYS A 302 -1.17 12.00 -1.89
C LYS A 302 -0.13 11.60 -2.93
N ALA A 303 1.15 11.92 -2.73
CA ALA A 303 2.25 11.51 -3.60
C ALA A 303 2.28 9.99 -3.82
N LEU A 304 2.02 9.23 -2.76
CA LEU A 304 1.97 7.77 -2.80
C LEU A 304 0.65 7.19 -3.34
N GLY A 305 -0.40 8.00 -3.54
CA GLY A 305 -1.73 7.54 -3.92
C GLY A 305 -2.44 6.73 -2.84
N HIS A 306 -2.30 7.15 -1.58
CA HIS A 306 -3.07 6.64 -0.46
C HIS A 306 -4.14 7.65 -0.04
N ASN A 307 -5.25 7.18 0.57
CA ASN A 307 -6.29 8.04 1.11
C ASN A 307 -6.24 8.16 2.63
N ARG A 308 -5.24 7.55 3.27
CA ARG A 308 -5.12 7.47 4.72
C ARG A 308 -3.70 7.74 5.16
N ILE A 309 -3.53 8.70 6.04
CA ILE A 309 -2.23 9.09 6.57
C ILE A 309 -1.60 8.00 7.46
N ASP A 310 -2.41 7.21 8.16
CA ASP A 310 -1.93 6.11 8.98
C ASP A 310 -1.14 5.05 8.19
N VAL A 311 -1.44 4.88 6.90
CA VAL A 311 -0.67 4.01 5.99
C VAL A 311 0.75 4.53 5.83
N VAL A 312 0.95 5.85 5.77
CA VAL A 312 2.26 6.48 5.64
C VAL A 312 3.08 6.19 6.90
N ALA A 313 2.56 6.52 8.09
CA ALA A 313 3.21 6.24 9.36
C ALA A 313 3.52 4.75 9.53
N ASN A 314 2.55 3.89 9.24
CA ASN A 314 2.67 2.46 9.51
C ASN A 314 3.58 1.70 8.54
N ASN A 315 3.78 2.18 7.29
CA ASN A 315 4.44 1.37 6.26
C ASN A 315 5.63 2.04 5.58
N TYR A 316 5.77 3.36 5.65
CA TYR A 316 6.75 4.08 4.83
C TYR A 316 7.75 4.91 5.65
N ILE A 317 7.29 5.82 6.51
CA ILE A 317 8.17 6.72 7.26
C ILE A 317 8.55 6.12 8.62
N ARG A 318 9.58 5.28 8.62
CA ARG A 318 10.11 4.65 9.83
C ARG A 318 11.51 5.15 10.11
N GLY A 319 11.88 5.17 11.39
CA GLY A 319 13.22 5.55 11.79
C GLY A 319 13.50 7.05 11.60
N LEU A 320 12.46 7.87 11.70
CA LEU A 320 12.57 9.34 11.74
C LEU A 320 12.80 9.80 13.15
#